data_8f71f5c9e55201db47dc64e46cc50867
#
_entry.id   8f71f5c9e55201db47dc64e46cc50867
#
_cell.length_a   1.000
_cell.length_b   1.000
_cell.length_c   1.000
_cell.angle_alpha   90.00
_cell.angle_beta   90.00
_cell.angle_gamma   90.00
#
_symmetry.space_group_name_H-M   'P 1'
#
loop_
_entity.id
_entity.type
_entity.pdbx_description
1 polymer ?
#
loop_
_entity_poly.entity_id
_entity_poly.type
_entity_poly.pdbx_seq_one_letter_code
_entity_poly.pdbx_strand_id
1 'polypeptide(L)'
;FKDTYNRETVFIPNGVNRPIIKNADLICEKFGLKKDNYILYLGRLVPEKGIAYLIEAYKQMNTEKKLVIAGGSSDTDEYTAQLKNAAEGNDNIIFTGFVEGQMLEELYSNAYIYCLPSDLEGMPLSLLEAMSYSNCCVVSDIPECADVVCDKAVTFKKGDVSDLRDKLCELCNNRELTEKYKSQAADYICNKYNWDEIT
;
A
#
# COMPACT_ATOMS: atom_id res chain seq x y z
N PHE A 1 -4.76 -28.05 -6.82
CA PHE A 1 -3.70 -29.08 -6.81
C PHE A 1 -4.26 -30.48 -6.56
N LYS A 2 -5.18 -30.64 -5.58
CA LYS A 2 -5.77 -31.94 -5.30
C LYS A 2 -6.51 -32.49 -6.52
N ASP A 3 -7.36 -31.70 -7.14
CA ASP A 3 -8.19 -32.11 -8.29
C ASP A 3 -7.40 -32.30 -9.58
N THR A 4 -6.31 -31.53 -9.76
CA THR A 4 -5.51 -31.53 -10.99
C THR A 4 -4.35 -32.52 -10.93
N TYR A 5 -3.70 -32.66 -9.77
CA TYR A 5 -2.47 -33.45 -9.62
C TYR A 5 -2.60 -34.62 -8.61
N ASN A 6 -3.77 -34.75 -7.99
CA ASN A 6 -4.04 -35.75 -6.92
C ASN A 6 -2.99 -35.68 -5.79
N ARG A 7 -2.57 -34.43 -5.44
CA ARG A 7 -1.62 -34.18 -4.36
C ARG A 7 -2.23 -33.23 -3.33
N GLU A 8 -2.05 -33.57 -2.08
CA GLU A 8 -2.34 -32.66 -0.98
C GLU A 8 -1.20 -31.64 -0.85
N THR A 9 -1.56 -30.39 -0.61
CA THR A 9 -0.62 -29.27 -0.41
C THR A 9 -0.96 -28.55 0.88
N VAL A 10 0.06 -28.03 1.54
CA VAL A 10 -0.10 -27.15 2.70
C VAL A 10 0.14 -25.72 2.23
N PHE A 11 -0.76 -24.83 2.58
CA PHE A 11 -0.55 -23.39 2.35
C PHE A 11 0.34 -22.85 3.47
N ILE A 12 1.50 -22.32 3.09
CA ILE A 12 2.42 -21.65 3.99
C ILE A 12 2.40 -20.15 3.63
N PRO A 13 1.78 -19.31 4.45
CA PRO A 13 1.72 -17.88 4.18
C PRO A 13 3.09 -17.21 4.38
N ASN A 14 3.24 -15.99 3.86
CA ASN A 14 4.33 -15.12 4.28
C ASN A 14 4.08 -14.59 5.68
N GLY A 15 5.14 -14.39 6.46
CA GLY A 15 5.07 -13.75 7.76
C GLY A 15 5.57 -12.31 7.71
N VAL A 16 5.35 -11.59 8.81
CA VAL A 16 5.87 -10.25 9.03
C VAL A 16 6.30 -10.08 10.49
N ASN A 17 7.40 -9.38 10.71
CA ASN A 17 7.86 -9.02 12.04
C ASN A 17 7.39 -7.60 12.40
N ARG A 18 7.32 -7.32 13.70
CA ARG A 18 7.07 -5.95 14.17
C ARG A 18 8.29 -5.08 13.87
N PRO A 19 8.15 -4.01 13.09
CA PRO A 19 9.27 -3.16 12.72
C PRO A 19 9.63 -2.15 13.81
N ILE A 20 10.79 -1.52 13.63
CA ILE A 20 11.17 -0.33 14.38
C ILE A 20 10.73 0.90 13.58
N ILE A 21 9.90 1.73 14.18
CA ILE A 21 9.40 2.96 13.56
C ILE A 21 10.55 3.97 13.41
N LYS A 22 10.65 4.58 12.24
CA LYS A 22 11.68 5.58 11.88
C LYS A 22 11.09 6.97 11.76
N ASN A 23 11.90 7.97 12.03
CA ASN A 23 11.59 9.36 11.71
C ASN A 23 11.66 9.59 10.20
N ALA A 24 11.09 10.71 9.75
CA ALA A 24 11.15 11.13 8.35
C ALA A 24 12.40 11.97 8.09
N ASP A 25 13.56 11.34 8.04
CA ASP A 25 14.85 12.01 7.85
C ASP A 25 15.25 12.02 6.36
N LEU A 26 15.56 10.85 5.79
CA LEU A 26 15.97 10.71 4.38
C LEU A 26 14.85 11.08 3.41
N ILE A 27 13.61 10.70 3.70
CA ILE A 27 12.46 11.04 2.86
C ILE A 27 12.13 12.53 2.91
N CYS A 28 12.41 13.19 4.03
CA CYS A 28 12.27 14.64 4.14
C CYS A 28 13.34 15.35 3.30
N GLU A 29 14.60 14.95 3.44
CA GLU A 29 15.72 15.54 2.68
C GLU A 29 15.53 15.38 1.17
N LYS A 30 15.17 14.17 0.72
CA LYS A 30 15.13 13.85 -0.71
C LYS A 30 13.83 14.27 -1.41
N PHE A 31 12.68 14.17 -0.72
CA PHE A 31 11.36 14.35 -1.33
C PHE A 31 10.49 15.39 -0.63
N GLY A 32 10.98 16.01 0.45
CA GLY A 32 10.18 16.96 1.24
C GLY A 32 8.96 16.31 1.91
N LEU A 33 9.04 15.00 2.22
CA LEU A 33 7.98 14.26 2.88
C LEU A 33 8.09 14.38 4.39
N LYS A 34 6.95 14.48 5.05
CA LYS A 34 6.84 14.55 6.52
C LYS A 34 5.83 13.52 7.00
N LYS A 35 5.89 13.23 8.29
CA LYS A 35 4.92 12.33 8.93
C LYS A 35 3.48 12.77 8.63
N ASP A 36 2.66 11.81 8.27
CA ASP A 36 1.22 11.94 8.01
C ASP A 36 0.85 12.92 6.87
N ASN A 37 1.78 13.24 5.96
CA ASN A 37 1.47 14.17 4.86
C ASN A 37 1.34 13.51 3.48
N TYR A 38 1.31 12.18 3.39
CA TYR A 38 1.18 11.49 2.11
C TYR A 38 0.40 10.18 2.18
N ILE A 39 -0.14 9.80 1.02
CA ILE A 39 -0.67 8.49 0.70
C ILE A 39 0.45 7.73 0.01
N LEU A 40 0.75 6.51 0.48
CA LEU A 40 1.84 5.69 -0.02
C LEU A 40 1.29 4.52 -0.85
N TYR A 41 1.80 4.35 -2.05
CA TYR A 41 1.84 3.08 -2.77
C TYR A 41 3.28 2.56 -2.76
N LEU A 42 3.47 1.27 -2.52
CA LEU A 42 4.78 0.64 -2.59
C LEU A 42 4.68 -0.75 -3.22
N GLY A 43 5.41 -0.96 -4.31
CA GLY A 43 5.44 -2.22 -5.04
C GLY A 43 6.00 -2.07 -6.44
N ARG A 44 6.00 -3.18 -7.21
CA ARG A 44 6.39 -3.15 -8.62
C ARG A 44 5.44 -2.27 -9.42
N LEU A 45 5.97 -1.53 -10.38
CA LEU A 45 5.16 -0.70 -11.28
C LEU A 45 4.75 -1.52 -12.51
N VAL A 46 3.69 -2.32 -12.35
CA VAL A 46 3.12 -3.19 -13.37
C VAL A 46 1.59 -3.02 -13.42
N PRO A 47 0.94 -3.27 -14.58
CA PRO A 47 -0.49 -2.97 -14.76
C PRO A 47 -1.40 -3.61 -13.72
N GLU A 48 -1.16 -4.87 -13.35
CA GLU A 48 -1.97 -5.61 -12.39
C GLU A 48 -1.95 -5.04 -10.96
N LYS A 49 -1.05 -4.09 -10.68
CA LYS A 49 -1.01 -3.36 -9.40
C LYS A 49 -1.97 -2.17 -9.34
N GLY A 50 -2.66 -1.85 -10.43
CA GLY A 50 -3.73 -0.87 -10.43
C GLY A 50 -3.33 0.58 -10.13
N ILE A 51 -2.03 0.94 -10.29
CA ILE A 51 -1.50 2.26 -9.92
C ILE A 51 -2.18 3.38 -10.72
N ALA A 52 -2.59 3.08 -11.97
CA ALA A 52 -3.32 4.02 -12.80
C ALA A 52 -4.64 4.45 -12.16
N TYR A 53 -5.38 3.53 -11.50
CA TYR A 53 -6.60 3.86 -10.77
C TYR A 53 -6.32 4.82 -9.60
N LEU A 54 -5.21 4.58 -8.89
CA LEU A 54 -4.82 5.43 -7.76
C LEU A 54 -4.45 6.85 -8.21
N ILE A 55 -3.70 6.99 -9.31
CA ILE A 55 -3.37 8.30 -9.88
C ILE A 55 -4.64 9.02 -10.30
N GLU A 56 -5.56 8.33 -11.00
CA GLU A 56 -6.81 8.92 -11.46
C GLU A 56 -7.72 9.32 -10.29
N ALA A 57 -7.88 8.45 -9.28
CA ALA A 57 -8.63 8.76 -8.07
C ALA A 57 -8.03 9.98 -7.35
N TYR A 58 -6.71 9.99 -7.17
CA TYR A 58 -6.00 11.07 -6.48
C TYR A 58 -6.17 12.42 -7.20
N LYS A 59 -6.11 12.46 -8.52
CA LYS A 59 -6.30 13.70 -9.31
C LYS A 59 -7.70 14.31 -9.13
N GLN A 60 -8.68 13.52 -8.73
CA GLN A 60 -10.05 13.96 -8.45
C GLN A 60 -10.27 14.37 -6.98
N MET A 61 -9.26 14.19 -6.11
CA MET A 61 -9.34 14.56 -4.70
C MET A 61 -8.96 16.03 -4.49
N ASN A 62 -9.60 16.66 -3.51
CA ASN A 62 -9.13 17.92 -2.95
C ASN A 62 -8.43 17.63 -1.61
N THR A 63 -7.11 17.48 -1.65
CA THR A 63 -6.31 17.12 -0.46
C THR A 63 -4.94 17.79 -0.49
N GLU A 64 -4.42 18.15 0.68
CA GLU A 64 -3.04 18.63 0.84
C GLU A 64 -2.01 17.50 0.99
N LYS A 65 -2.48 16.25 1.11
CA LYS A 65 -1.58 15.09 1.20
C LYS A 65 -1.03 14.74 -0.16
N LYS A 66 0.27 14.48 -0.22
CA LYS A 66 0.94 14.04 -1.45
C LYS A 66 0.60 12.58 -1.76
N LEU A 67 0.70 12.19 -3.03
CA LEU A 67 0.71 10.78 -3.45
C LEU A 67 2.15 10.35 -3.70
N VAL A 68 2.62 9.35 -2.99
CA VAL A 68 3.96 8.78 -3.16
C VAL A 68 3.85 7.40 -3.79
N ILE A 69 4.46 7.24 -4.95
CA ILE A 69 4.54 5.99 -5.70
C ILE A 69 5.98 5.49 -5.62
N ALA A 70 6.21 4.50 -4.76
CA ALA A 70 7.52 3.92 -4.51
C ALA A 70 7.64 2.55 -5.19
N GLY A 71 8.70 2.37 -5.98
CA GLY A 71 8.99 1.14 -6.67
C GLY A 71 9.61 1.36 -8.04
N GLY A 72 9.99 0.25 -8.68
CA GLY A 72 10.58 0.25 -10.02
C GLY A 72 9.80 -0.64 -10.98
N SER A 73 10.11 -0.51 -12.27
CA SER A 73 9.64 -1.45 -13.30
C SER A 73 10.31 -2.81 -13.10
N SER A 74 9.60 -3.90 -13.44
CA SER A 74 10.19 -5.23 -13.41
C SER A 74 10.70 -5.68 -14.79
N ASP A 75 10.07 -5.24 -15.88
CA ASP A 75 10.34 -5.79 -17.22
C ASP A 75 10.47 -4.72 -18.31
N THR A 76 9.70 -3.64 -18.25
CA THR A 76 9.76 -2.53 -19.21
C THR A 76 9.53 -1.19 -18.55
N ASP A 77 10.24 -0.16 -19.01
CA ASP A 77 10.02 1.21 -18.55
C ASP A 77 8.77 1.86 -19.16
N GLU A 78 8.11 1.18 -20.13
CA GLU A 78 6.96 1.74 -20.84
C GLU A 78 5.78 2.04 -19.91
N TYR A 79 5.39 1.11 -19.05
CA TYR A 79 4.29 1.33 -18.10
C TYR A 79 4.62 2.43 -17.09
N THR A 80 5.87 2.45 -16.61
CA THR A 80 6.32 3.53 -15.73
C THR A 80 6.24 4.90 -16.42
N ALA A 81 6.59 4.98 -17.71
CA ALA A 81 6.43 6.20 -18.49
C ALA A 81 4.96 6.60 -18.65
N GLN A 82 4.07 5.65 -18.90
CA GLN A 82 2.61 5.90 -18.94
C GLN A 82 2.10 6.46 -17.61
N LEU A 83 2.50 5.89 -16.47
CA LEU A 83 2.12 6.39 -15.15
C LEU A 83 2.63 7.81 -14.89
N LYS A 84 3.88 8.11 -15.27
CA LYS A 84 4.44 9.47 -15.15
C LYS A 84 3.71 10.47 -16.03
N ASN A 85 3.37 10.10 -17.26
CA ASN A 85 2.57 10.93 -18.15
C ASN A 85 1.16 11.17 -17.58
N ALA A 86 0.53 10.15 -17.00
CA ALA A 86 -0.77 10.30 -16.34
C ALA A 86 -0.73 11.24 -15.11
N ALA A 87 0.43 11.34 -14.46
CA ALA A 87 0.67 12.24 -13.32
C ALA A 87 1.15 13.64 -13.73
N GLU A 88 1.43 13.88 -15.02
CA GLU A 88 1.97 15.14 -15.51
C GLU A 88 1.10 16.35 -15.10
N GLY A 89 1.77 17.42 -14.70
CA GLY A 89 1.10 18.65 -14.23
C GLY A 89 0.60 18.59 -12.79
N ASN A 90 0.88 17.54 -12.03
CA ASN A 90 0.55 17.46 -10.60
C ASN A 90 1.81 17.18 -9.76
N ASP A 91 2.45 18.24 -9.26
CA ASP A 91 3.68 18.19 -8.46
C ASP A 91 3.51 17.47 -7.10
N ASN A 92 2.27 17.18 -6.70
CA ASN A 92 1.98 16.43 -5.49
C ASN A 92 2.06 14.90 -5.70
N ILE A 93 2.23 14.41 -6.93
CA ILE A 93 2.46 13.00 -7.22
C ILE A 93 3.96 12.77 -7.37
N ILE A 94 4.55 12.04 -6.44
CA ILE A 94 6.00 11.81 -6.35
C ILE A 94 6.32 10.36 -6.68
N PHE A 95 7.17 10.15 -7.67
CA PHE A 95 7.77 8.84 -7.97
C PHE A 95 9.15 8.77 -7.33
N THR A 96 9.34 7.88 -6.38
CA THR A 96 10.63 7.73 -5.70
C THR A 96 11.63 6.88 -6.48
N GLY A 97 11.15 6.06 -7.42
CA GLY A 97 11.90 4.93 -7.96
C GLY A 97 12.00 3.79 -6.94
N PHE A 98 12.89 2.85 -7.21
CA PHE A 98 13.16 1.75 -6.29
C PHE A 98 13.77 2.29 -4.98
N VAL A 99 13.27 1.78 -3.86
CA VAL A 99 13.71 2.16 -2.51
C VAL A 99 13.94 0.92 -1.66
N GLU A 100 14.94 0.97 -0.79
CA GLU A 100 15.31 -0.11 0.13
C GLU A 100 15.89 0.45 1.44
N GLY A 101 16.11 -0.42 2.41
CA GLY A 101 16.74 -0.08 3.69
C GLY A 101 15.98 1.01 4.44
N GLN A 102 16.73 1.94 5.03
CA GLN A 102 16.16 2.99 5.88
C GLN A 102 15.11 3.84 5.15
N MET A 103 15.31 4.14 3.86
CA MET A 103 14.33 4.95 3.10
C MET A 103 12.98 4.24 2.97
N LEU A 104 12.99 2.92 2.74
CA LEU A 104 11.79 2.10 2.72
C LEU A 104 11.10 2.09 4.09
N GLU A 105 11.87 1.89 5.18
CA GLU A 105 11.37 1.90 6.55
C GLU A 105 10.74 3.25 6.91
N GLU A 106 11.37 4.36 6.50
CA GLU A 106 10.85 5.71 6.73
C GLU A 106 9.55 5.95 5.95
N LEU A 107 9.44 5.48 4.70
CA LEU A 107 8.21 5.61 3.91
C LEU A 107 7.03 4.90 4.58
N TYR A 108 7.21 3.68 5.06
CA TYR A 108 6.16 2.99 5.81
C TYR A 108 5.86 3.66 7.15
N SER A 109 6.89 4.08 7.89
CA SER A 109 6.75 4.64 9.24
C SER A 109 5.96 5.94 9.29
N ASN A 110 5.98 6.71 8.22
CA ASN A 110 5.46 8.08 8.20
C ASN A 110 4.27 8.30 7.25
N ALA A 111 3.77 7.26 6.58
CA ALA A 111 2.61 7.37 5.71
C ALA A 111 1.34 7.67 6.52
N TYR A 112 0.45 8.49 5.94
CA TYR A 112 -0.89 8.71 6.49
C TYR A 112 -1.82 7.56 6.15
N ILE A 113 -1.81 7.15 4.88
CA ILE A 113 -2.55 6.01 4.33
C ILE A 113 -1.59 5.22 3.47
N TYR A 114 -1.68 3.89 3.53
CA TYR A 114 -1.10 2.99 2.53
C TYR A 114 -2.21 2.51 1.60
N CYS A 115 -1.98 2.56 0.28
CA CYS A 115 -2.96 2.13 -0.72
C CYS A 115 -2.40 1.02 -1.62
N LEU A 116 -3.11 -0.10 -1.71
CA LEU A 116 -2.80 -1.22 -2.61
C LEU A 116 -3.99 -1.49 -3.54
N PRO A 117 -4.05 -0.84 -4.72
CA PRO A 117 -5.21 -0.91 -5.62
C PRO A 117 -5.13 -2.07 -6.62
N SER A 118 -4.54 -3.18 -6.24
CA SER A 118 -4.20 -4.30 -7.13
C SER A 118 -5.41 -5.00 -7.71
N ASP A 119 -5.30 -5.42 -8.96
CA ASP A 119 -6.25 -6.30 -9.64
C ASP A 119 -5.99 -7.77 -9.35
N LEU A 120 -4.74 -8.11 -9.03
CA LEU A 120 -4.28 -9.46 -8.75
C LEU A 120 -3.11 -9.45 -7.78
N GLU A 121 -3.18 -10.33 -6.79
CA GLU A 121 -2.11 -10.60 -5.83
C GLU A 121 -1.93 -12.11 -5.63
N GLY A 122 -0.74 -12.54 -5.24
CA GLY A 122 -0.56 -13.86 -4.65
C GLY A 122 -0.75 -13.77 -3.13
N MET A 123 0.29 -13.24 -2.47
CA MET A 123 0.22 -12.80 -1.08
C MET A 123 0.93 -11.44 -0.98
N PRO A 124 0.21 -10.35 -0.68
CA PRO A 124 0.75 -8.99 -0.78
C PRO A 124 1.68 -8.66 0.38
N LEU A 125 2.99 -8.99 0.26
CA LEU A 125 4.00 -8.69 1.29
C LEU A 125 4.01 -7.22 1.69
N SER A 126 3.93 -6.31 0.72
CA SER A 126 3.92 -4.87 1.00
C SER A 126 2.72 -4.42 1.83
N LEU A 127 1.59 -5.14 1.78
CA LEU A 127 0.44 -4.91 2.64
C LEU A 127 0.69 -5.40 4.07
N LEU A 128 1.29 -6.60 4.23
CA LEU A 128 1.68 -7.10 5.55
C LEU A 128 2.66 -6.12 6.22
N GLU A 129 3.66 -5.67 5.48
CA GLU A 129 4.63 -4.67 5.94
C GLU A 129 3.92 -3.37 6.31
N ALA A 130 3.09 -2.79 5.43
CA ALA A 130 2.38 -1.55 5.70
C ALA A 130 1.55 -1.65 7.00
N MET A 131 0.82 -2.73 7.20
CA MET A 131 0.04 -2.96 8.42
C MET A 131 0.94 -3.11 9.66
N SER A 132 2.10 -3.78 9.54
CA SER A 132 3.05 -3.92 10.66
C SER A 132 3.62 -2.59 11.13
N TYR A 133 3.76 -1.62 10.22
CA TYR A 133 4.12 -0.22 10.53
C TYR A 133 2.93 0.62 11.04
N SER A 134 1.81 0.00 11.38
CA SER A 134 0.59 0.70 11.84
C SER A 134 0.01 1.67 10.81
N ASN A 135 0.08 1.37 9.52
CA ASN A 135 -0.59 2.18 8.52
C ASN A 135 -2.10 1.92 8.47
N CYS A 136 -2.89 2.96 8.25
CA CYS A 136 -4.24 2.83 7.75
C CYS A 136 -4.17 2.37 6.29
N CYS A 137 -4.67 1.19 5.98
CA CYS A 137 -4.59 0.61 4.64
C CYS A 137 -5.92 0.74 3.89
N VAL A 138 -5.82 1.05 2.58
CA VAL A 138 -6.92 0.98 1.61
C VAL A 138 -6.53 -0.02 0.54
N VAL A 139 -7.33 -1.04 0.33
CA VAL A 139 -7.01 -2.14 -0.58
C VAL A 139 -8.20 -2.48 -1.48
N SER A 140 -7.95 -3.03 -2.66
CA SER A 140 -9.03 -3.57 -3.49
C SER A 140 -9.70 -4.78 -2.81
N ASP A 141 -10.97 -5.02 -3.11
CA ASP A 141 -11.80 -6.08 -2.53
C ASP A 141 -11.53 -7.47 -3.13
N ILE A 142 -10.35 -7.66 -3.72
CA ILE A 142 -9.92 -9.00 -4.18
C ILE A 142 -9.69 -9.92 -2.98
N PRO A 143 -9.97 -11.23 -3.12
CA PRO A 143 -9.86 -12.19 -2.00
C PRO A 143 -8.50 -12.14 -1.31
N GLU A 144 -7.40 -12.05 -2.07
CA GLU A 144 -6.04 -12.06 -1.57
C GLU A 144 -5.72 -10.85 -0.66
N CYS A 145 -6.41 -9.73 -0.86
CA CYS A 145 -6.29 -8.56 0.02
C CYS A 145 -7.32 -8.62 1.15
N ALA A 146 -8.59 -8.91 0.82
CA ALA A 146 -9.69 -8.91 1.77
C ALA A 146 -9.46 -9.94 2.91
N ASP A 147 -8.97 -11.15 2.60
CA ASP A 147 -8.66 -12.19 3.58
C ASP A 147 -7.49 -11.82 4.50
N VAL A 148 -6.54 -11.02 3.98
CA VAL A 148 -5.43 -10.51 4.79
C VAL A 148 -5.94 -9.50 5.80
N VAL A 149 -6.69 -8.51 5.35
CA VAL A 149 -7.05 -7.35 6.19
C VAL A 149 -8.29 -7.58 7.06
N CYS A 150 -9.21 -8.44 6.65
CA CYS A 150 -10.52 -8.61 7.29
C CYS A 150 -11.23 -7.26 7.52
N ASP A 151 -11.52 -6.92 8.79
CA ASP A 151 -12.11 -5.63 9.21
C ASP A 151 -11.08 -4.59 9.67
N LYS A 152 -9.77 -4.83 9.47
CA LYS A 152 -8.67 -3.98 9.97
C LYS A 152 -8.12 -2.99 8.95
N ALA A 153 -8.73 -2.94 7.76
CA ALA A 153 -8.43 -1.96 6.73
C ALA A 153 -9.71 -1.60 5.96
N VAL A 154 -9.62 -0.60 5.11
CA VAL A 154 -10.71 -0.18 4.25
C VAL A 154 -10.58 -0.90 2.91
N THR A 155 -11.67 -1.49 2.43
CA THR A 155 -11.72 -2.07 1.08
C THR A 155 -12.50 -1.15 0.14
N PHE A 156 -12.08 -1.14 -1.13
CA PHE A 156 -12.81 -0.51 -2.22
C PHE A 156 -13.02 -1.52 -3.35
N LYS A 157 -14.01 -1.26 -4.18
CA LYS A 157 -14.35 -2.15 -5.29
C LYS A 157 -13.26 -2.13 -6.37
N LYS A 158 -12.69 -3.30 -6.67
CA LYS A 158 -11.63 -3.49 -7.67
C LYS A 158 -11.90 -2.71 -8.96
N GLY A 159 -10.93 -1.90 -9.39
CA GLY A 159 -10.99 -1.12 -10.62
C GLY A 159 -11.96 0.07 -10.60
N ASP A 160 -12.64 0.32 -9.49
CA ASP A 160 -13.58 1.44 -9.35
C ASP A 160 -12.86 2.68 -8.79
N VAL A 161 -12.47 3.57 -9.71
CA VAL A 161 -11.77 4.83 -9.40
C VAL A 161 -12.58 5.73 -8.48
N SER A 162 -13.91 5.77 -8.66
CA SER A 162 -14.79 6.62 -7.86
C SER A 162 -14.90 6.12 -6.43
N ASP A 163 -15.06 4.81 -6.23
CA ASP A 163 -15.10 4.22 -4.88
C ASP A 163 -13.75 4.38 -4.18
N LEU A 164 -12.62 4.15 -4.89
CA LEU A 164 -11.28 4.39 -4.36
C LEU A 164 -11.09 5.84 -3.90
N ARG A 165 -11.48 6.81 -4.75
CA ARG A 165 -11.44 8.24 -4.42
C ARG A 165 -12.25 8.53 -3.17
N ASP A 166 -13.48 8.03 -3.09
CA ASP A 166 -14.40 8.33 -1.99
C ASP A 166 -13.86 7.75 -0.65
N LYS A 167 -13.30 6.54 -0.66
CA LYS A 167 -12.64 5.94 0.52
C LYS A 167 -11.40 6.74 0.95
N LEU A 168 -10.55 7.15 0.02
CA LEU A 168 -9.39 7.99 0.33
C LEU A 168 -9.81 9.36 0.86
N CYS A 169 -10.82 9.99 0.26
CA CYS A 169 -11.36 11.27 0.74
C CYS A 169 -11.94 11.16 2.15
N GLU A 170 -12.72 10.11 2.43
CA GLU A 170 -13.27 9.86 3.76
C GLU A 170 -12.16 9.80 4.82
N LEU A 171 -11.11 9.00 4.58
CA LEU A 171 -10.00 8.85 5.49
C LEU A 171 -9.17 10.14 5.63
N CYS A 172 -8.94 10.87 4.53
CA CYS A 172 -8.21 12.13 4.59
C CYS A 172 -8.95 13.20 5.41
N ASN A 173 -10.28 13.17 5.42
CA ASN A 173 -11.12 14.13 6.12
C ASN A 173 -11.57 13.66 7.52
N ASN A 174 -11.36 12.40 7.85
CA ASN A 174 -11.74 11.82 9.15
C ASN A 174 -10.54 11.20 9.86
N ARG A 175 -9.82 12.05 10.60
CA ARG A 175 -8.62 11.63 11.33
C ARG A 175 -8.92 10.56 12.38
N GLU A 176 -10.06 10.64 13.06
CA GLU A 176 -10.45 9.65 14.07
C GLU A 176 -10.60 8.25 13.46
N LEU A 177 -11.24 8.16 12.30
CA LEU A 177 -11.38 6.91 11.57
C LEU A 177 -10.02 6.35 11.13
N THR A 178 -9.14 7.21 10.63
CA THR A 178 -7.78 6.82 10.21
C THR A 178 -6.95 6.31 11.38
N GLU A 179 -6.97 6.99 12.52
CA GLU A 179 -6.27 6.57 13.74
C GLU A 179 -6.85 5.28 14.32
N LYS A 180 -8.15 5.05 14.20
CA LYS A 180 -8.77 3.78 14.57
C LYS A 180 -8.16 2.61 13.80
N TYR A 181 -8.01 2.73 12.47
CA TYR A 181 -7.38 1.67 11.66
C TYR A 181 -5.90 1.54 11.99
N LYS A 182 -5.16 2.64 12.12
CA LYS A 182 -3.75 2.63 12.51
C LYS A 182 -3.50 1.90 13.82
N SER A 183 -4.31 2.16 14.84
CA SER A 183 -4.11 1.64 16.20
C SER A 183 -4.24 0.11 16.31
N GLN A 184 -4.97 -0.53 15.39
CA GLN A 184 -5.21 -1.98 15.43
C GLN A 184 -4.42 -2.78 14.38
N ALA A 185 -3.83 -2.11 13.37
CA ALA A 185 -3.22 -2.76 12.23
C ALA A 185 -2.02 -3.64 12.62
N ALA A 186 -1.04 -3.08 13.34
CA ALA A 186 0.19 -3.79 13.68
C ALA A 186 -0.06 -5.00 14.60
N ASP A 187 -0.87 -4.84 15.63
CA ASP A 187 -1.17 -5.95 16.55
C ASP A 187 -1.88 -7.09 15.82
N TYR A 188 -2.85 -6.75 14.97
CA TYR A 188 -3.58 -7.74 14.19
C TYR A 188 -2.65 -8.50 13.25
N ILE A 189 -1.88 -7.79 12.41
CA ILE A 189 -1.13 -8.44 11.33
C ILE A 189 0.07 -9.23 11.87
N CYS A 190 0.81 -8.70 12.86
CA CYS A 190 1.95 -9.37 13.46
C CYS A 190 1.56 -10.58 14.31
N ASN A 191 0.32 -10.65 14.81
CA ASN A 191 -0.19 -11.84 15.48
C ASN A 191 -0.69 -12.88 14.48
N LYS A 192 -1.38 -12.45 13.42
CA LYS A 192 -1.97 -13.36 12.42
C LYS A 192 -0.92 -14.00 11.50
N TYR A 193 0.14 -13.27 11.19
CA TYR A 193 1.20 -13.66 10.24
C TYR A 193 2.58 -13.59 10.89
N ASN A 194 2.71 -14.21 12.06
CA ASN A 194 3.96 -14.29 12.81
C ASN A 194 4.88 -15.36 12.19
N TRP A 195 6.12 -14.99 11.87
CA TRP A 195 7.09 -15.95 11.34
C TRP A 195 7.36 -17.12 12.27
N ASP A 196 7.38 -16.89 13.59
CA ASP A 196 7.67 -17.94 14.58
C ASP A 196 6.56 -19.00 14.67
N GLU A 197 5.33 -18.66 14.22
CA GLU A 197 4.19 -19.58 14.18
C GLU A 197 4.02 -20.26 12.81
N ILE A 198 4.60 -19.68 11.75
CA ILE A 198 4.50 -20.18 10.37
C ILE A 198 5.56 -21.25 10.08
N THR A 199 6.71 -21.19 10.74
CA THR A 199 7.84 -22.12 10.60
C THR A 199 7.79 -23.25 11.62
#